data_0378866a7a3d7819caa302d8d4f1db76
#
_entry.id   0378866a7a3d7819caa302d8d4f1db76
#
_cell.length_a   1.000
_cell.length_b   1.000
_cell.length_c   1.000
_cell.angle_alpha   90.00
_cell.angle_beta   90.00
_cell.angle_gamma   90.00
#
_symmetry.space_group_name_H-M   'P 1'
#
loop_
_entity.id
_entity.type
_entity.pdbx_description
1 polymer ?
#
loop_
_entity_poly.entity_id
_entity_poly.type
_entity_poly.pdbx_seq_one_letter_code
_entity_poly.pdbx_strand_id
1 'polypeptide(L)'
;AALYASLANSNTGSYGLVCVTYSGNTEVGRKTVYGTIRVVPSRAAPIFSAFDFSASRTDLTGDSSKIISGVSSVTVTIPVADKATSTTSAAIVKYIASVGNATAEAPWSEDAYVYIEVPNAASGTVSVAAVDSRGNQTIVTKLGTLIPYTPPRVSSITTQRANSVDSAVSLQAQGVW
;
A
#
# COMPACT_ATOMS: atom_id res chain seq x y z
N ALA A 1 24.40 8.15 16.35
CA ALA A 1 23.36 7.12 16.55
C ALA A 1 22.35 7.52 17.64
N ALA A 2 22.79 8.03 18.80
CA ALA A 2 21.89 8.36 19.93
C ALA A 2 20.83 9.43 19.60
N LEU A 3 21.17 10.46 18.81
CA LEU A 3 20.23 11.54 18.46
C LEU A 3 19.08 11.08 17.55
N TYR A 4 19.32 10.11 16.66
CA TYR A 4 18.25 9.55 15.83
C TYR A 4 17.32 8.64 16.63
N ALA A 5 17.81 8.01 17.68
CA ALA A 5 16.98 7.16 18.56
C ALA A 5 15.90 7.98 19.28
N SER A 6 16.19 9.24 19.64
CA SER A 6 15.20 10.12 20.27
C SER A 6 14.09 10.59 19.31
N LEU A 7 14.26 10.38 17.99
CA LEU A 7 13.32 10.79 16.95
C LEU A 7 12.59 9.59 16.32
N ALA A 8 12.21 8.59 17.10
CA ALA A 8 11.57 7.38 16.58
C ALA A 8 10.28 7.65 15.76
N ASN A 9 9.53 8.69 16.09
CA ASN A 9 8.22 9.01 15.52
C ASN A 9 8.18 10.35 14.77
N SER A 10 9.34 10.96 14.48
CA SER A 10 9.39 12.25 13.77
C SER A 10 10.65 12.38 12.95
N ASN A 11 10.56 13.04 11.81
CA ASN A 11 11.71 13.40 10.98
C ASN A 11 12.42 14.69 11.46
N THR A 12 11.87 15.36 12.48
CA THR A 12 12.45 16.59 13.03
C THR A 12 12.41 16.58 14.55
N GLY A 13 13.40 17.23 15.17
CA GLY A 13 13.46 17.42 16.61
C GLY A 13 14.38 18.57 16.96
N SER A 14 14.33 19.01 18.21
CA SER A 14 15.24 20.03 18.75
C SER A 14 16.25 19.42 19.70
N TYR A 15 17.40 20.04 19.82
CA TYR A 15 18.40 19.71 20.82
C TYR A 15 18.94 20.97 21.46
N GLY A 16 19.39 20.85 22.73
CA GLY A 16 20.15 21.88 23.41
C GLY A 16 21.59 21.41 23.66
N LEU A 17 22.54 22.20 23.24
CA LEU A 17 23.95 22.02 23.57
C LEU A 17 24.31 22.95 24.73
N VAL A 18 24.69 22.35 25.85
CA VAL A 18 25.12 23.12 27.04
C VAL A 18 26.64 23.16 27.09
N CYS A 19 27.20 24.36 26.99
CA CYS A 19 28.59 24.60 27.25
C CYS A 19 28.77 25.10 28.69
N VAL A 20 29.63 24.44 29.46
CA VAL A 20 29.94 24.79 30.84
C VAL A 20 31.41 25.10 30.97
N THR A 21 31.72 26.22 31.55
CA THR A 21 33.12 26.66 31.82
C THR A 21 33.43 26.46 33.29
N TYR A 22 34.57 25.89 33.57
CA TYR A 22 35.07 25.65 34.92
C TYR A 22 36.38 26.39 35.18
N SER A 23 36.52 26.85 36.40
CA SER A 23 37.82 27.29 36.96
C SER A 23 38.20 26.30 38.07
N GLY A 24 39.15 25.40 37.79
CA GLY A 24 39.37 24.23 38.64
C GLY A 24 38.13 23.35 38.66
N ASN A 25 37.56 23.09 39.84
CA ASN A 25 36.34 22.31 40.02
C ASN A 25 35.07 23.17 40.17
N THR A 26 35.18 24.50 40.02
CA THR A 26 34.06 25.43 40.20
C THR A 26 33.48 25.85 38.85
N GLU A 27 32.20 25.65 38.63
CA GLU A 27 31.49 26.16 37.44
C GLU A 27 31.47 27.70 37.49
N VAL A 28 32.00 28.36 36.48
CA VAL A 28 32.06 29.83 36.39
C VAL A 28 31.14 30.39 35.30
N GLY A 29 30.57 29.53 34.48
CA GLY A 29 29.65 29.99 33.49
C GLY A 29 28.99 28.84 32.71
N ARG A 30 27.75 29.09 32.22
CA ARG A 30 26.96 28.14 31.44
C ARG A 30 26.25 28.88 30.32
N LYS A 31 26.24 28.27 29.13
CA LYS A 31 25.48 28.77 27.99
C LYS A 31 24.82 27.59 27.27
N THR A 32 23.54 27.72 26.99
CA THR A 32 22.81 26.74 26.16
C THR A 32 22.54 27.31 24.76
N VAL A 33 22.80 26.51 23.73
CA VAL A 33 22.49 26.83 22.35
C VAL A 33 21.54 25.75 21.84
N TYR A 34 20.45 26.16 21.19
CA TYR A 34 19.45 25.26 20.64
C TYR A 34 19.63 25.11 19.13
N GLY A 35 19.38 23.92 18.62
CA GLY A 35 19.40 23.62 17.21
C GLY A 35 18.32 22.62 16.81
N THR A 36 18.14 22.43 15.51
CA THR A 36 17.19 21.47 14.97
C THR A 36 17.94 20.31 14.34
N ILE A 37 17.50 19.09 14.64
CA ILE A 37 17.90 17.86 13.96
C ILE A 37 16.85 17.54 12.90
N ARG A 38 17.31 17.15 11.72
CA ARG A 38 16.46 16.62 10.66
C ARG A 38 16.96 15.26 10.20
N VAL A 39 16.05 14.30 10.15
CA VAL A 39 16.30 12.99 9.52
C VAL A 39 16.04 13.16 8.03
N VAL A 40 16.95 12.71 7.19
CA VAL A 40 16.77 12.72 5.73
C VAL A 40 15.91 11.51 5.35
N PRO A 41 14.67 11.70 4.85
CA PRO A 41 13.74 10.60 4.60
C PRO A 41 14.31 9.50 3.71
N SER A 42 15.02 9.85 2.64
CA SER A 42 15.62 8.89 1.70
C SER A 42 16.72 8.00 2.32
N ARG A 43 17.31 8.40 3.46
CA ARG A 43 18.33 7.63 4.19
C ARG A 43 17.75 6.87 5.38
N ALA A 44 16.55 7.20 5.76
CA ALA A 44 15.85 6.64 6.93
C ALA A 44 14.63 5.81 6.58
N ALA A 45 14.29 5.73 5.29
CA ALA A 45 13.19 4.92 4.81
C ALA A 45 13.42 3.43 5.14
N PRO A 46 12.34 2.64 5.32
CA PRO A 46 12.43 1.19 5.49
C PRO A 46 13.23 0.52 4.39
N ILE A 47 13.92 -0.57 4.71
CA ILE A 47 14.44 -1.50 3.70
C ILE A 47 13.31 -2.50 3.39
N PHE A 48 12.82 -2.48 2.16
CA PHE A 48 11.79 -3.37 1.66
C PHE A 48 12.06 -3.66 0.18
N SER A 49 12.08 -4.94 -0.22
CA SER A 49 12.57 -5.33 -1.56
C SER A 49 11.65 -6.31 -2.31
N ALA A 50 10.79 -7.05 -1.61
CA ALA A 50 10.00 -8.09 -2.24
C ALA A 50 8.63 -8.28 -1.59
N PHE A 51 7.68 -8.74 -2.37
CA PHE A 51 6.38 -9.26 -1.98
C PHE A 51 5.87 -10.18 -3.08
N ASP A 52 4.87 -11.01 -2.82
CA ASP A 52 4.17 -11.76 -3.84
C ASP A 52 2.74 -11.26 -4.01
N PHE A 53 2.14 -11.53 -5.16
CA PHE A 53 0.72 -11.25 -5.37
C PHE A 53 0.04 -12.33 -6.20
N SER A 54 -1.25 -12.46 -6.00
CA SER A 54 -2.13 -13.30 -6.80
C SER A 54 -3.44 -12.60 -7.07
N ALA A 55 -3.90 -12.65 -8.32
CA ALA A 55 -5.24 -12.19 -8.68
C ALA A 55 -6.27 -13.29 -8.39
N SER A 56 -7.45 -12.88 -7.96
CA SER A 56 -8.61 -13.76 -7.86
C SER A 56 -9.11 -14.19 -9.24
N ARG A 57 -9.94 -15.00 -9.51
CA ARG A 57 -10.49 -15.39 -10.82
C ARG A 57 -9.53 -16.17 -11.70
N THR A 58 -8.66 -16.93 -11.06
CA THR A 58 -7.81 -17.94 -11.74
C THR A 58 -8.64 -19.02 -12.41
N ASP A 59 -9.88 -19.22 -11.97
CA ASP A 59 -10.90 -20.05 -12.61
C ASP A 59 -11.19 -19.63 -14.06
N LEU A 60 -11.11 -18.33 -14.37
CA LEU A 60 -11.35 -17.79 -15.71
C LEU A 60 -10.05 -17.57 -16.51
N THR A 61 -8.97 -17.21 -15.84
CA THR A 61 -7.72 -16.79 -16.51
C THR A 61 -6.69 -17.90 -16.62
N GLY A 62 -6.80 -18.96 -15.77
CA GLY A 62 -5.79 -20.02 -15.65
C GLY A 62 -4.45 -19.55 -15.08
N ASP A 63 -4.34 -18.29 -14.65
CA ASP A 63 -3.06 -17.68 -14.25
C ASP A 63 -3.27 -16.58 -13.18
N SER A 64 -2.61 -16.72 -12.05
CA SER A 64 -2.72 -15.80 -10.91
C SER A 64 -2.05 -14.43 -11.13
N SER A 65 -1.26 -14.26 -12.17
CA SER A 65 -0.69 -12.96 -12.56
C SER A 65 -1.62 -12.13 -13.46
N LYS A 66 -2.74 -12.71 -13.92
CA LYS A 66 -3.71 -12.04 -14.81
C LYS A 66 -4.83 -11.40 -14.02
N ILE A 67 -4.99 -10.10 -14.18
CA ILE A 67 -5.95 -9.26 -13.47
C ILE A 67 -7.06 -8.85 -14.43
N ILE A 68 -8.31 -9.27 -14.18
CA ILE A 68 -9.46 -8.83 -14.98
C ILE A 68 -9.90 -7.46 -14.43
N SER A 69 -9.86 -6.43 -15.28
CA SER A 69 -10.11 -5.04 -14.90
C SER A 69 -11.47 -4.86 -14.21
N GLY A 70 -11.46 -4.33 -12.99
CA GLY A 70 -12.67 -4.04 -12.20
C GLY A 70 -13.42 -5.26 -11.67
N VAL A 71 -12.94 -6.49 -11.93
CA VAL A 71 -13.57 -7.75 -11.50
C VAL A 71 -12.69 -8.51 -10.52
N SER A 72 -11.38 -8.58 -10.79
CA SER A 72 -10.46 -9.29 -9.89
C SER A 72 -10.17 -8.48 -8.63
N SER A 73 -10.07 -9.14 -7.49
CA SER A 73 -9.27 -8.66 -6.35
C SER A 73 -7.83 -9.15 -6.50
N VAL A 74 -6.91 -8.44 -5.91
CA VAL A 74 -5.49 -8.82 -5.84
C VAL A 74 -5.10 -9.02 -4.39
N THR A 75 -4.66 -10.23 -4.06
CA THR A 75 -4.09 -10.53 -2.75
C THR A 75 -2.58 -10.38 -2.81
N VAL A 76 -2.06 -9.41 -2.06
CA VAL A 76 -0.63 -9.25 -1.82
C VAL A 76 -0.23 -10.12 -0.63
N THR A 77 0.88 -10.83 -0.75
CA THR A 77 1.46 -11.67 0.31
C THR A 77 2.88 -11.21 0.59
N ILE A 78 3.19 -10.90 1.85
CA ILE A 78 4.54 -10.58 2.29
C ILE A 78 5.00 -11.68 3.24
N PRO A 79 5.91 -12.56 2.79
CA PRO A 79 6.49 -13.61 3.62
C PRO A 79 7.30 -13.03 4.78
N VAL A 80 7.48 -13.81 5.84
CA VAL A 80 8.29 -13.40 7.01
C VAL A 80 9.71 -13.00 6.61
N ALA A 81 10.31 -13.73 5.66
CA ALA A 81 11.66 -13.47 5.17
C ALA A 81 11.82 -12.16 4.38
N ASP A 82 10.72 -11.66 3.77
CA ASP A 82 10.73 -10.46 2.90
C ASP A 82 10.18 -9.22 3.61
N LYS A 83 9.96 -9.31 4.92
CA LYS A 83 9.43 -8.17 5.68
C LYS A 83 10.36 -6.98 5.68
N ALA A 84 9.74 -5.82 5.66
CA ALA A 84 10.47 -4.56 5.79
C ALA A 84 11.19 -4.50 7.14
N THR A 85 12.41 -3.98 7.09
CA THR A 85 13.24 -3.71 8.26
C THR A 85 13.55 -2.23 8.38
N SER A 86 13.76 -1.78 9.61
CA SER A 86 14.11 -0.39 9.87
C SER A 86 15.62 -0.18 9.71
N THR A 87 16.00 0.94 9.11
CA THR A 87 17.40 1.40 9.04
C THR A 87 17.82 2.22 10.27
N THR A 88 16.85 2.63 11.07
CA THR A 88 17.03 3.54 12.19
C THR A 88 16.19 3.10 13.38
N SER A 89 15.96 3.97 14.34
CA SER A 89 15.08 3.69 15.50
C SER A 89 13.57 3.77 15.22
N ALA A 90 13.16 4.12 13.99
CA ALA A 90 11.75 4.08 13.61
C ALA A 90 11.26 2.63 13.51
N ALA A 91 10.09 2.34 14.01
CA ALA A 91 9.44 1.03 13.84
C ALA A 91 8.74 0.96 12.48
N ILE A 92 8.66 -0.22 11.87
CA ILE A 92 7.75 -0.43 10.75
C ILE A 92 6.33 -0.52 11.31
N VAL A 93 5.39 0.20 10.70
CA VAL A 93 4.01 0.32 11.22
C VAL A 93 3.03 -0.48 10.38
N LYS A 94 3.10 -0.32 9.07
CA LYS A 94 2.13 -0.92 8.14
C LYS A 94 2.66 -1.07 6.73
N TYR A 95 1.91 -1.84 5.95
CA TYR A 95 2.05 -1.91 4.50
C TYR A 95 0.80 -1.35 3.84
N ILE A 96 0.97 -0.71 2.69
CA ILE A 96 -0.11 -0.19 1.86
C ILE A 96 0.06 -0.82 0.48
N ALA A 97 -0.91 -1.61 0.05
CA ALA A 97 -0.97 -2.16 -1.30
C ALA A 97 -1.85 -1.28 -2.20
N SER A 98 -1.43 -1.11 -3.45
CA SER A 98 -2.14 -0.30 -4.44
C SER A 98 -2.17 -1.01 -5.79
N VAL A 99 -3.34 -1.02 -6.45
CA VAL A 99 -3.53 -1.54 -7.81
C VAL A 99 -4.38 -0.55 -8.58
N GLY A 100 -3.74 0.32 -9.35
CA GLY A 100 -4.39 1.50 -9.91
C GLY A 100 -4.83 2.48 -8.81
N ASN A 101 -6.11 2.80 -8.77
CA ASN A 101 -6.68 3.70 -7.74
C ASN A 101 -7.20 2.94 -6.51
N ALA A 102 -7.26 1.61 -6.56
CA ALA A 102 -7.69 0.81 -5.43
C ALA A 102 -6.51 0.62 -4.45
N THR A 103 -6.78 0.79 -3.16
CA THR A 103 -5.78 0.66 -2.09
C THR A 103 -6.34 -0.13 -0.92
N ALA A 104 -5.46 -0.86 -0.24
CA ALA A 104 -5.76 -1.51 1.02
C ALA A 104 -4.51 -1.51 1.90
N GLU A 105 -4.67 -1.64 3.20
CA GLU A 105 -3.54 -1.65 4.12
C GLU A 105 -3.65 -2.77 5.17
N ALA A 106 -2.52 -3.19 5.69
CA ALA A 106 -2.42 -4.10 6.81
C ALA A 106 -1.31 -3.66 7.77
N PRO A 107 -1.46 -3.92 9.07
CA PRO A 107 -0.42 -3.64 10.06
C PRO A 107 0.80 -4.53 9.82
N TRP A 108 1.96 -4.03 10.19
CA TRP A 108 3.17 -4.84 10.24
C TRP A 108 3.06 -5.88 11.37
N SER A 109 3.58 -7.07 11.12
CA SER A 109 3.64 -8.16 12.10
C SER A 109 5.01 -8.84 12.00
N GLU A 110 5.63 -9.20 13.12
CA GLU A 110 6.97 -9.79 13.13
C GLU A 110 6.98 -11.23 12.65
N ASP A 111 6.11 -12.06 13.20
CA ASP A 111 6.18 -13.52 13.09
C ASP A 111 5.17 -14.16 12.11
N ALA A 112 4.26 -13.38 11.53
CA ALA A 112 3.21 -13.88 10.66
C ALA A 112 3.31 -13.32 9.23
N TYR A 113 2.89 -14.06 8.23
CA TYR A 113 2.67 -13.53 6.89
C TYR A 113 1.73 -12.34 6.94
N VAL A 114 1.96 -11.34 6.10
CA VAL A 114 1.03 -10.23 5.92
C VAL A 114 0.28 -10.45 4.61
N TYR A 115 -1.05 -10.44 4.69
CA TYR A 115 -1.95 -10.54 3.54
C TYR A 115 -2.74 -9.24 3.40
N ILE A 116 -2.79 -8.71 2.17
CA ILE A 116 -3.54 -7.49 1.87
C ILE A 116 -4.37 -7.75 0.62
N GLU A 117 -5.68 -7.70 0.76
CA GLU A 117 -6.59 -7.85 -0.37
C GLU A 117 -7.00 -6.47 -0.90
N VAL A 118 -6.69 -6.20 -2.17
CA VAL A 118 -7.08 -4.99 -2.89
C VAL A 118 -8.23 -5.34 -3.82
N PRO A 119 -9.46 -4.91 -3.54
CA PRO A 119 -10.64 -5.23 -4.36
C PRO A 119 -10.68 -4.40 -5.64
N ASN A 120 -11.43 -4.87 -6.64
CA ASN A 120 -11.73 -4.13 -7.88
C ASN A 120 -10.47 -3.61 -8.59
N ALA A 121 -9.45 -4.44 -8.69
CA ALA A 121 -8.20 -4.11 -9.33
C ALA A 121 -8.41 -3.69 -10.80
N ALA A 122 -7.91 -2.51 -11.18
CA ALA A 122 -8.08 -1.96 -12.52
C ALA A 122 -6.74 -1.58 -13.19
N SER A 123 -5.65 -2.18 -12.73
CA SER A 123 -4.30 -1.96 -13.25
C SER A 123 -3.50 -3.26 -13.25
N GLY A 124 -2.59 -3.42 -14.21
CA GLY A 124 -1.59 -4.48 -14.19
C GLY A 124 -0.41 -4.20 -13.26
N THR A 125 -0.32 -2.98 -12.71
CA THR A 125 0.76 -2.61 -11.79
C THR A 125 0.31 -2.78 -10.35
N VAL A 126 1.00 -3.63 -9.61
CA VAL A 126 0.79 -3.87 -8.18
C VAL A 126 1.94 -3.24 -7.42
N SER A 127 1.66 -2.32 -6.51
CA SER A 127 2.65 -1.61 -5.71
C SER A 127 2.40 -1.84 -4.23
N VAL A 128 3.48 -2.00 -3.46
CA VAL A 128 3.40 -2.11 -2.00
C VAL A 128 4.37 -1.12 -1.37
N ALA A 129 3.87 -0.29 -0.48
CA ALA A 129 4.65 0.62 0.35
C ALA A 129 4.79 0.06 1.76
N ALA A 130 6.02 -0.07 2.24
CA ALA A 130 6.31 -0.28 3.66
C ALA A 130 6.48 1.09 4.34
N VAL A 131 5.77 1.33 5.43
CA VAL A 131 5.70 2.64 6.11
C VAL A 131 6.25 2.52 7.53
N ASP A 132 7.16 3.42 7.90
CA ASP A 132 7.71 3.52 9.25
C ASP A 132 6.91 4.49 10.15
N SER A 133 7.23 4.51 11.44
CA SER A 133 6.59 5.37 12.44
C SER A 133 6.83 6.87 12.25
N ARG A 134 7.76 7.27 11.37
CA ARG A 134 8.00 8.65 10.94
C ARG A 134 7.20 9.04 9.71
N GLY A 135 6.51 8.08 9.05
CA GLY A 135 5.82 8.25 7.79
C GLY A 135 6.73 8.13 6.55
N ASN A 136 8.01 7.75 6.73
CA ASN A 136 8.85 7.44 5.57
C ASN A 136 8.43 6.11 4.98
N GLN A 137 8.58 5.97 3.66
CA GLN A 137 8.13 4.76 2.97
C GLN A 137 9.11 4.33 1.87
N THR A 138 9.14 3.03 1.63
CA THR A 138 9.79 2.42 0.47
C THR A 138 8.73 1.67 -0.31
N ILE A 139 8.68 1.90 -1.62
CA ILE A 139 7.69 1.31 -2.51
C ILE A 139 8.38 0.31 -3.41
N VAL A 140 7.82 -0.90 -3.47
CA VAL A 140 8.19 -1.95 -4.42
C VAL A 140 7.02 -2.20 -5.37
N THR A 141 7.33 -2.45 -6.64
CA THR A 141 6.32 -2.64 -7.68
C THR A 141 6.57 -3.95 -8.43
N LYS A 142 5.50 -4.70 -8.67
CA LYS A 142 5.48 -5.87 -9.57
C LYS A 142 4.44 -5.66 -10.68
N LEU A 143 4.68 -6.28 -11.83
CA LEU A 143 3.79 -6.22 -12.98
C LEU A 143 3.03 -7.54 -13.13
N GLY A 144 1.72 -7.45 -13.26
CA GLY A 144 0.83 -8.48 -13.73
C GLY A 144 0.27 -8.11 -15.12
N THR A 145 -0.50 -9.00 -15.70
CA THR A 145 -1.15 -8.77 -16.99
C THR A 145 -2.58 -8.29 -16.79
N LEU A 146 -2.89 -7.07 -17.23
CA LEU A 146 -4.26 -6.56 -17.18
C LEU A 146 -5.08 -7.12 -18.35
N ILE A 147 -6.20 -7.76 -18.06
CA ILE A 147 -7.21 -8.18 -19.03
C ILE A 147 -8.32 -7.14 -19.01
N PRO A 148 -8.54 -6.40 -20.11
CA PRO A 148 -9.65 -5.45 -20.17
C PRO A 148 -10.98 -6.20 -20.11
N TYR A 149 -11.94 -5.63 -19.37
CA TYR A 149 -13.28 -6.18 -19.24
C TYR A 149 -14.32 -5.06 -19.34
N THR A 150 -15.31 -5.28 -20.15
CA THR A 150 -16.48 -4.42 -20.25
C THR A 150 -17.71 -5.23 -19.87
N PRO A 151 -18.48 -4.83 -18.84
CA PRO A 151 -19.70 -5.53 -18.46
C PRO A 151 -20.70 -5.54 -19.62
N PRO A 152 -21.38 -6.67 -19.86
CA PRO A 152 -22.44 -6.71 -20.85
C PRO A 152 -23.57 -5.75 -20.47
N ARG A 153 -24.12 -5.08 -21.47
CA ARG A 153 -25.23 -4.14 -21.29
C ARG A 153 -26.42 -4.61 -22.12
N VAL A 154 -27.59 -4.65 -21.51
CA VAL A 154 -28.87 -4.78 -22.26
C VAL A 154 -29.18 -3.41 -22.83
N SER A 155 -29.16 -3.30 -24.16
CA SER A 155 -29.44 -2.05 -24.87
C SER A 155 -30.91 -1.80 -25.12
N SER A 156 -31.68 -2.87 -25.30
CA SER A 156 -33.13 -2.78 -25.47
C SER A 156 -33.82 -4.07 -25.04
N ILE A 157 -35.03 -3.93 -24.54
CA ILE A 157 -35.97 -5.03 -24.30
C ILE A 157 -37.27 -4.66 -25.03
N THR A 158 -37.69 -5.50 -25.95
CA THR A 158 -38.97 -5.34 -26.63
C THR A 158 -39.89 -6.52 -26.30
N THR A 159 -41.12 -6.21 -26.00
CA THR A 159 -42.16 -7.23 -25.78
C THR A 159 -43.21 -7.11 -26.89
N GLN A 160 -43.57 -8.23 -27.50
CA GLN A 160 -44.59 -8.25 -28.54
C GLN A 160 -45.55 -9.42 -28.33
N ARG A 161 -46.84 -9.15 -28.45
CA ARG A 161 -47.87 -10.20 -28.55
C ARG A 161 -48.08 -10.56 -30.02
N ALA A 162 -48.26 -11.82 -30.30
CA ALA A 162 -48.56 -12.27 -31.66
C ALA A 162 -49.93 -11.72 -32.16
N ASN A 163 -50.88 -11.56 -31.25
CA ASN A 163 -52.16 -10.91 -31.51
C ASN A 163 -52.79 -10.40 -30.19
N SER A 164 -53.89 -9.68 -30.25
CA SER A 164 -54.56 -9.10 -29.08
C SER A 164 -55.24 -10.10 -28.13
N VAL A 165 -55.33 -11.37 -28.51
CA VAL A 165 -56.06 -12.42 -27.78
C VAL A 165 -55.12 -13.45 -27.12
N ASP A 166 -53.84 -13.54 -27.60
CA ASP A 166 -52.88 -14.48 -27.07
C ASP A 166 -52.36 -14.06 -25.68
N SER A 167 -52.30 -15.03 -24.78
CA SER A 167 -51.65 -14.88 -23.49
C SER A 167 -50.12 -14.96 -23.57
N ALA A 168 -49.58 -15.46 -24.71
CA ALA A 168 -48.14 -15.56 -24.93
C ALA A 168 -47.54 -14.22 -25.35
N VAL A 169 -46.42 -13.84 -24.69
CA VAL A 169 -45.65 -12.65 -25.00
C VAL A 169 -44.26 -13.09 -25.38
N SER A 170 -43.78 -12.68 -26.56
CA SER A 170 -42.36 -12.84 -26.92
C SER A 170 -41.55 -11.70 -26.32
N LEU A 171 -40.41 -12.03 -25.71
CA LEU A 171 -39.44 -11.09 -25.15
C LEU A 171 -38.16 -11.17 -25.99
N GLN A 172 -37.76 -10.06 -26.56
CA GLN A 172 -36.45 -9.92 -27.21
C GLN A 172 -35.59 -8.95 -26.42
N ALA A 173 -34.38 -9.39 -26.03
CA ALA A 173 -33.38 -8.56 -25.41
C ALA A 173 -32.16 -8.46 -26.33
N GLN A 174 -31.68 -7.25 -26.58
CA GLN A 174 -30.40 -7.00 -27.27
C GLN A 174 -29.37 -6.55 -26.28
N GLY A 175 -28.19 -7.15 -26.34
CA GLY A 175 -27.06 -6.81 -25.50
C GLY A 175 -25.82 -6.47 -26.31
N VAL A 176 -24.92 -5.70 -25.73
CA VAL A 176 -23.60 -5.37 -26.27
C VAL A 176 -22.57 -5.87 -25.25
N TRP A 177 -21.52 -6.52 -25.77
CA TRP A 177 -20.40 -7.08 -25.01
C TRP A 177 -19.14 -6.25 -25.22
#